data_a9337e4f71588119b7b2afdffc254ebe
#
_entry.id   a9337e4f71588119b7b2afdffc254ebe
#
_cell.length_a   1.000
_cell.length_b   1.000
_cell.length_c   1.000
_cell.angle_alpha   90.00
_cell.angle_beta   90.00
_cell.angle_gamma   90.00
#
_symmetry.space_group_name_H-M   'P 1'
#
loop_
_entity.id
_entity.type
_entity.pdbx_description
1 polymer ?
#
loop_
_entity_poly.entity_id
_entity_poly.type
_entity_poly.pdbx_seq_one_letter_code
_entity_poly.pdbx_strand_id
1 'polypeptide(L)'
;DVIIVDINLDVEKKSQKDDSLESFDVDLSQFESAIKSIGVNCKEDALILVETTVPPGTCEKVVSPIIESQLKIRGLDVDKFRLGHSYERVMPGPEYINSIREFPRVYSGNNLESADATESFLRTIIDVSKCELTRLEHTTATEMAKVLENSYRAMNIAFAVEWSRYAEEAKVDLYEIIDAIRVRKTHSNLMYPNIGVGGYCLTKDPLLASWSRINFFNSSSQLDMSINSVSNNDMMPSFAFDRLSEVFGSVRNKKVTFLGVSYRGDVGDTRYTPVEKLVTKIQKAGGLLEL
;
A
#
# COMPACT_ATOMS: atom_id res chain seq x y z
N ASP A 1 -6.15 -0.78 -29.04
CA ASP A 1 -6.89 -0.25 -27.87
C ASP A 1 -6.10 -0.53 -26.58
N VAL A 2 -6.22 0.35 -25.58
CA VAL A 2 -5.62 0.18 -24.24
C VAL A 2 -6.74 0.20 -23.22
N ILE A 3 -6.70 -0.76 -22.30
CA ILE A 3 -7.64 -0.87 -21.17
C ILE A 3 -6.82 -0.82 -19.89
N ILE A 4 -7.00 0.24 -19.11
CA ILE A 4 -6.34 0.40 -17.82
C ILE A 4 -7.22 -0.21 -16.74
N VAL A 5 -6.63 -1.10 -15.95
CA VAL A 5 -7.28 -1.74 -14.80
C VAL A 5 -6.83 -1.03 -13.54
N ASP A 6 -7.72 -0.21 -12.99
CA ASP A 6 -7.51 0.52 -11.74
C ASP A 6 -8.74 0.30 -10.84
N ILE A 7 -8.73 -0.81 -10.13
CA ILE A 7 -9.85 -1.31 -9.33
C ILE A 7 -9.41 -1.37 -7.86
N ASN A 8 -10.28 -0.91 -6.97
CA ASN A 8 -10.01 -1.00 -5.54
C ASN A 8 -9.84 -2.47 -5.10
N LEU A 9 -8.76 -2.74 -4.37
CA LEU A 9 -8.48 -4.04 -3.78
C LEU A 9 -8.09 -3.87 -2.32
N ASP A 10 -8.99 -4.27 -1.44
CA ASP A 10 -8.81 -4.18 0.00
C ASP A 10 -8.29 -5.48 0.62
N VAL A 11 -7.77 -5.35 1.85
CA VAL A 11 -7.40 -6.45 2.71
C VAL A 11 -8.32 -6.42 3.93
N GLU A 12 -9.05 -7.50 4.14
CA GLU A 12 -9.86 -7.69 5.34
C GLU A 12 -8.93 -7.99 6.51
N LYS A 13 -8.99 -7.17 7.56
CA LYS A 13 -8.18 -7.33 8.78
C LYS A 13 -9.05 -7.63 9.99
N LYS A 14 -8.62 -8.57 10.82
CA LYS A 14 -9.14 -8.77 12.17
C LYS A 14 -8.08 -8.37 13.17
N SER A 15 -8.46 -7.59 14.17
CA SER A 15 -7.58 -7.10 15.22
C SER A 15 -7.92 -7.70 16.58
N GLN A 16 -6.92 -7.90 17.42
CA GLN A 16 -7.07 -8.24 18.82
C GLN A 16 -7.50 -7.02 19.64
N LYS A 17 -7.68 -7.21 20.96
CA LYS A 17 -8.15 -6.14 21.88
C LYS A 17 -7.17 -4.96 21.99
N ASP A 18 -5.89 -5.20 21.79
CA ASP A 18 -4.81 -4.20 21.82
C ASP A 18 -4.56 -3.55 20.45
N ASP A 19 -5.45 -3.81 19.48
CA ASP A 19 -5.36 -3.39 18.07
C ASP A 19 -4.23 -4.08 17.26
N SER A 20 -3.50 -5.04 17.83
CA SER A 20 -2.57 -5.88 17.05
C SER A 20 -3.32 -6.71 16.01
N LEU A 21 -2.65 -7.01 14.90
CA LEU A 21 -3.23 -7.80 13.81
C LEU A 21 -3.36 -9.27 14.24
N GLU A 22 -4.58 -9.82 14.21
CA GLU A 22 -4.85 -11.22 14.49
C GLU A 22 -4.79 -12.08 13.22
N SER A 23 -5.51 -11.64 12.19
CA SER A 23 -5.56 -12.31 10.89
C SER A 23 -5.92 -11.33 9.78
N PHE A 24 -5.68 -11.75 8.55
CA PHE A 24 -6.08 -10.98 7.36
C PHE A 24 -6.36 -11.91 6.19
N ASP A 25 -7.17 -11.44 5.23
CA ASP A 25 -7.45 -12.11 3.98
C ASP A 25 -7.65 -11.11 2.84
N VAL A 26 -7.58 -11.60 1.60
CA VAL A 26 -7.73 -10.80 0.37
C VAL A 26 -8.85 -11.40 -0.47
N ASP A 27 -9.91 -10.63 -0.70
CA ASP A 27 -10.99 -11.01 -1.61
C ASP A 27 -10.74 -10.44 -3.01
N LEU A 28 -10.47 -11.31 -3.98
CA LEU A 28 -10.27 -10.96 -5.38
C LEU A 28 -11.56 -10.98 -6.21
N SER A 29 -12.71 -11.31 -5.64
CA SER A 29 -13.94 -11.56 -6.39
C SER A 29 -14.40 -10.39 -7.26
N GLN A 30 -14.33 -9.15 -6.75
CA GLN A 30 -14.66 -7.95 -7.51
C GLN A 30 -13.66 -7.69 -8.62
N PHE A 31 -12.37 -7.87 -8.34
CA PHE A 31 -11.30 -7.75 -9.33
C PHE A 31 -11.48 -8.78 -10.45
N GLU A 32 -11.69 -10.05 -10.12
CA GLU A 32 -11.94 -11.13 -11.09
C GLU A 32 -13.18 -10.87 -11.95
N SER A 33 -14.26 -10.38 -11.34
CA SER A 33 -15.49 -10.00 -12.05
C SER A 33 -15.24 -8.91 -13.08
N ALA A 34 -14.45 -7.90 -12.73
CA ALA A 34 -14.08 -6.82 -13.65
C ALA A 34 -13.17 -7.33 -14.78
N ILE A 35 -12.16 -8.15 -14.48
CA ILE A 35 -11.31 -8.79 -15.50
C ILE A 35 -12.13 -9.64 -16.45
N LYS A 36 -13.10 -10.40 -15.93
CA LYS A 36 -14.04 -11.18 -16.76
C LYS A 36 -14.84 -10.28 -17.69
N SER A 37 -15.35 -9.15 -17.19
CA SER A 37 -16.07 -8.16 -17.99
C SER A 37 -15.22 -7.58 -19.11
N ILE A 38 -13.92 -7.33 -18.83
CA ILE A 38 -12.96 -6.91 -19.85
C ILE A 38 -12.81 -8.01 -20.92
N GLY A 39 -12.58 -9.26 -20.52
CA GLY A 39 -12.41 -10.38 -21.45
C GLY A 39 -13.62 -10.64 -22.34
N VAL A 40 -14.84 -10.39 -21.83
CA VAL A 40 -16.08 -10.49 -22.62
C VAL A 40 -16.16 -9.41 -23.71
N ASN A 41 -15.59 -8.22 -23.49
CA ASN A 41 -15.85 -7.05 -24.35
C ASN A 41 -14.60 -6.54 -25.10
N CYS A 42 -13.37 -6.88 -24.68
CA CYS A 42 -12.15 -6.36 -25.29
C CYS A 42 -11.94 -6.90 -26.72
N LYS A 43 -11.15 -6.18 -27.51
CA LYS A 43 -10.60 -6.70 -28.77
C LYS A 43 -9.49 -7.71 -28.48
N GLU A 44 -9.25 -8.63 -29.43
CA GLU A 44 -8.24 -9.67 -29.26
C GLU A 44 -6.80 -9.12 -29.14
N ASP A 45 -6.52 -7.94 -29.75
CA ASP A 45 -5.25 -7.28 -29.77
C ASP A 45 -5.12 -6.13 -28.75
N ALA A 46 -6.07 -6.01 -27.82
CA ALA A 46 -6.05 -4.96 -26.82
C ALA A 46 -4.88 -5.13 -25.82
N LEU A 47 -4.27 -4.03 -25.43
CA LEU A 47 -3.38 -3.98 -24.27
C LEU A 47 -4.24 -3.84 -23.02
N ILE A 48 -4.15 -4.82 -22.14
CA ILE A 48 -4.73 -4.77 -20.79
C ILE A 48 -3.58 -4.40 -19.85
N LEU A 49 -3.64 -3.19 -19.30
CA LEU A 49 -2.62 -2.66 -18.38
C LEU A 49 -3.16 -2.65 -16.96
N VAL A 50 -2.62 -3.50 -16.10
CA VAL A 50 -2.97 -3.53 -14.68
C VAL A 50 -2.13 -2.50 -13.94
N GLU A 51 -2.80 -1.48 -13.36
CA GLU A 51 -2.17 -0.46 -12.49
C GLU A 51 -2.58 -0.61 -11.03
N THR A 52 -3.65 -1.36 -10.74
CA THR A 52 -4.03 -1.74 -9.38
C THR A 52 -2.88 -2.39 -8.64
N THR A 53 -2.64 -1.98 -7.39
CA THR A 53 -1.73 -2.73 -6.50
C THR A 53 -2.38 -4.06 -6.13
N VAL A 54 -1.79 -5.15 -6.62
CA VAL A 54 -2.30 -6.52 -6.49
C VAL A 54 -1.29 -7.43 -5.77
N PRO A 55 -1.73 -8.57 -5.22
CA PRO A 55 -0.82 -9.60 -4.74
C PRO A 55 0.13 -10.06 -5.85
N PRO A 56 1.45 -10.17 -5.62
CA PRO A 56 2.40 -10.67 -6.64
C PRO A 56 1.97 -12.01 -7.24
N GLY A 57 1.96 -12.10 -8.57
CA GLY A 57 1.47 -13.26 -9.33
C GLY A 57 0.03 -13.12 -9.83
N THR A 58 -0.68 -12.04 -9.53
CA THR A 58 -2.08 -11.84 -9.94
C THR A 58 -2.22 -11.78 -11.46
N CYS A 59 -1.35 -11.07 -12.18
CA CYS A 59 -1.41 -11.00 -13.64
C CYS A 59 -1.31 -12.39 -14.28
N GLU A 60 -0.37 -13.21 -13.82
CA GLU A 60 -0.13 -14.55 -14.35
C GLU A 60 -1.23 -15.55 -13.94
N LYS A 61 -1.64 -15.53 -12.65
CA LYS A 61 -2.49 -16.59 -12.08
C LYS A 61 -3.98 -16.28 -12.12
N VAL A 62 -4.34 -15.01 -12.29
CA VAL A 62 -5.74 -14.56 -12.28
C VAL A 62 -6.12 -13.88 -13.60
N VAL A 63 -5.39 -12.80 -13.97
CA VAL A 63 -5.79 -11.98 -15.13
C VAL A 63 -5.65 -12.77 -16.44
N SER A 64 -4.48 -13.34 -16.71
CA SER A 64 -4.22 -14.08 -17.97
C SER A 64 -5.21 -15.23 -18.17
N PRO A 65 -5.42 -16.15 -17.20
CA PRO A 65 -6.37 -17.26 -17.37
C PRO A 65 -7.81 -16.80 -17.60
N ILE A 66 -8.27 -15.73 -16.94
CA ILE A 66 -9.62 -15.22 -17.12
C ILE A 66 -9.78 -14.63 -18.52
N ILE A 67 -8.86 -13.78 -18.97
CA ILE A 67 -8.91 -13.17 -20.32
C ILE A 67 -8.86 -14.25 -21.39
N GLU A 68 -7.89 -15.16 -21.32
CA GLU A 68 -7.75 -16.27 -22.28
C GLU A 68 -9.03 -17.12 -22.37
N SER A 69 -9.64 -17.43 -21.22
CA SER A 69 -10.90 -18.18 -21.18
C SER A 69 -12.02 -17.44 -21.92
N GLN A 70 -12.16 -16.12 -21.71
CA GLN A 70 -13.20 -15.32 -22.37
C GLN A 70 -12.94 -15.16 -23.88
N LEU A 71 -11.69 -14.96 -24.29
CA LEU A 71 -11.34 -14.91 -25.71
C LEU A 71 -11.62 -16.24 -26.42
N LYS A 72 -11.28 -17.37 -25.82
CA LYS A 72 -11.61 -18.72 -26.33
C LYS A 72 -13.12 -18.93 -26.51
N ILE A 73 -13.93 -18.53 -25.52
CA ILE A 73 -15.40 -18.60 -25.60
C ILE A 73 -15.95 -17.78 -26.79
N ARG A 74 -15.29 -16.66 -27.08
CA ARG A 74 -15.66 -15.77 -28.20
C ARG A 74 -15.08 -16.20 -29.55
N GLY A 75 -14.28 -17.27 -29.61
CA GLY A 75 -13.57 -17.73 -30.81
C GLY A 75 -12.45 -16.79 -31.29
N LEU A 76 -11.88 -16.01 -30.41
CA LEU A 76 -10.80 -15.08 -30.69
C LEU A 76 -9.42 -15.69 -30.40
N ASP A 77 -8.40 -15.13 -31.01
CA ASP A 77 -7.01 -15.59 -30.87
C ASP A 77 -6.42 -15.13 -29.54
N VAL A 78 -6.08 -16.09 -28.70
CA VAL A 78 -5.53 -15.82 -27.35
C VAL A 78 -4.06 -15.38 -27.38
N ASP A 79 -3.34 -15.61 -28.48
CA ASP A 79 -1.93 -15.23 -28.58
C ASP A 79 -1.76 -13.75 -28.94
N LYS A 80 -2.85 -13.04 -29.27
CA LYS A 80 -2.83 -11.64 -29.66
C LYS A 80 -3.02 -10.65 -28.52
N PHE A 81 -3.66 -11.04 -27.42
CA PHE A 81 -3.87 -10.10 -26.36
C PHE A 81 -2.56 -9.76 -25.63
N ARG A 82 -2.44 -8.52 -25.20
CA ARG A 82 -1.28 -8.03 -24.50
C ARG A 82 -1.63 -7.71 -23.07
N LEU A 83 -0.85 -8.25 -22.14
CA LEU A 83 -1.01 -8.01 -20.71
C LEU A 83 0.25 -7.34 -20.17
N GLY A 84 0.09 -6.13 -19.66
CA GLY A 84 1.12 -5.37 -18.97
C GLY A 84 0.76 -5.12 -17.50
N HIS A 85 1.77 -4.89 -16.71
CA HIS A 85 1.65 -4.37 -15.34
C HIS A 85 2.58 -3.16 -15.17
N SER A 86 2.03 -2.09 -14.59
CA SER A 86 2.80 -0.91 -14.20
C SER A 86 2.11 -0.27 -13.02
N TYR A 87 2.85 0.02 -11.96
CA TYR A 87 2.28 0.70 -10.82
C TYR A 87 2.63 2.18 -10.79
N GLU A 88 1.69 2.98 -10.30
CA GLU A 88 1.87 4.40 -10.09
C GLU A 88 2.60 4.72 -8.76
N ARG A 89 3.18 5.91 -8.67
CA ARG A 89 3.78 6.47 -7.45
C ARG A 89 3.14 7.81 -7.10
N VAL A 90 1.82 7.89 -7.24
CA VAL A 90 1.04 9.11 -7.05
C VAL A 90 1.18 9.62 -5.62
N MET A 91 1.42 10.91 -5.49
CA MET A 91 1.40 11.62 -4.22
C MET A 91 0.14 12.48 -4.13
N PRO A 92 -0.79 12.16 -3.23
CA PRO A 92 -1.94 13.04 -2.98
C PRO A 92 -1.48 14.43 -2.55
N GLY A 93 -2.15 15.46 -3.06
CA GLY A 93 -1.86 16.86 -2.74
C GLY A 93 -1.49 17.70 -3.98
N PRO A 94 -0.82 18.86 -3.81
CA PRO A 94 -0.53 19.80 -4.88
C PRO A 94 0.26 19.21 -6.06
N GLU A 95 1.15 18.27 -5.79
CA GLU A 95 2.01 17.62 -6.81
C GLU A 95 1.36 16.40 -7.49
N TYR A 96 0.03 16.25 -7.38
CA TYR A 96 -0.67 15.03 -7.86
C TYR A 96 -0.36 14.71 -9.33
N ILE A 97 -0.57 15.67 -10.25
CA ILE A 97 -0.35 15.46 -11.69
C ILE A 97 1.14 15.29 -12.01
N ASN A 98 2.02 16.08 -11.37
CA ASN A 98 3.45 15.97 -11.57
C ASN A 98 3.97 14.59 -11.11
N SER A 99 3.45 14.06 -10.02
CA SER A 99 3.83 12.71 -9.54
C SER A 99 3.40 11.59 -10.49
N ILE A 100 2.32 11.77 -11.27
CA ILE A 100 1.94 10.82 -12.33
C ILE A 100 2.93 10.90 -13.49
N ARG A 101 3.32 12.10 -13.92
CA ARG A 101 4.04 12.35 -15.16
C ARG A 101 5.57 12.32 -15.02
N GLU A 102 6.10 12.64 -13.85
CA GLU A 102 7.51 12.96 -13.66
C GLU A 102 8.21 12.03 -12.66
N PHE A 103 7.49 11.04 -12.09
CA PHE A 103 8.13 10.05 -11.23
C PHE A 103 8.55 8.81 -12.02
N PRO A 104 9.70 8.20 -11.68
CA PRO A 104 10.14 6.97 -12.32
C PRO A 104 9.05 5.89 -12.26
N ARG A 105 8.84 5.21 -13.37
CA ARG A 105 7.88 4.11 -13.49
C ARG A 105 8.59 2.79 -13.72
N VAL A 106 8.03 1.74 -13.12
CA VAL A 106 8.45 0.38 -13.36
C VAL A 106 7.32 -0.36 -14.07
N TYR A 107 7.65 -1.09 -15.13
CA TYR A 107 6.66 -1.80 -15.93
C TYR A 107 7.18 -3.14 -16.43
N SER A 108 6.26 -3.98 -16.90
CA SER A 108 6.54 -5.27 -17.51
C SER A 108 5.39 -5.71 -18.42
N GLY A 109 5.59 -6.80 -19.12
CA GLY A 109 4.56 -7.51 -19.85
C GLY A 109 4.64 -9.01 -19.62
N ASN A 110 3.59 -9.74 -19.96
CA ASN A 110 3.57 -11.21 -19.90
C ASN A 110 4.48 -11.84 -21.00
N ASN A 111 4.84 -11.06 -22.00
CA ASN A 111 5.83 -11.37 -23.03
C ASN A 111 6.48 -10.08 -23.56
N LEU A 112 7.44 -10.22 -24.48
CA LEU A 112 8.19 -9.08 -25.02
C LEU A 112 7.27 -8.08 -25.75
N GLU A 113 6.33 -8.56 -26.57
CA GLU A 113 5.40 -7.71 -27.32
C GLU A 113 4.49 -6.91 -26.37
N SER A 114 4.01 -7.53 -25.31
CA SER A 114 3.22 -6.87 -24.27
C SER A 114 4.01 -5.81 -23.51
N ALA A 115 5.29 -6.10 -23.20
CA ALA A 115 6.18 -5.13 -22.56
C ALA A 115 6.45 -3.93 -23.47
N ASP A 116 6.68 -4.15 -24.78
CA ASP A 116 6.89 -3.08 -25.77
C ASP A 116 5.62 -2.22 -25.95
N ALA A 117 4.44 -2.85 -25.99
CA ALA A 117 3.16 -2.15 -26.05
C ALA A 117 2.92 -1.31 -24.78
N THR A 118 3.23 -1.86 -23.61
CA THR A 118 3.14 -1.16 -22.33
C THR A 118 4.07 0.06 -22.30
N GLU A 119 5.33 -0.11 -22.70
CA GLU A 119 6.28 1.01 -22.77
C GLU A 119 5.81 2.10 -23.72
N SER A 120 5.35 1.70 -24.92
CA SER A 120 4.86 2.65 -25.93
C SER A 120 3.70 3.49 -25.41
N PHE A 121 2.78 2.86 -24.67
CA PHE A 121 1.68 3.55 -24.03
C PHE A 121 2.17 4.49 -22.90
N LEU A 122 3.00 4.00 -21.99
CA LEU A 122 3.50 4.79 -20.85
C LEU A 122 4.26 6.04 -21.32
N ARG A 123 5.02 5.94 -22.42
CA ARG A 123 5.72 7.09 -23.02
C ARG A 123 4.79 8.20 -23.52
N THR A 124 3.50 7.93 -23.70
CA THR A 124 2.51 8.97 -24.04
C THR A 124 2.06 9.79 -22.82
N ILE A 125 2.30 9.30 -21.61
CA ILE A 125 1.86 9.90 -20.36
C ILE A 125 3.04 10.42 -19.55
N ILE A 126 4.10 9.61 -19.44
CA ILE A 126 5.27 9.87 -18.60
C ILE A 126 6.26 10.77 -19.35
N ASP A 127 6.73 11.79 -18.68
CA ASP A 127 7.79 12.65 -19.19
C ASP A 127 9.17 11.97 -19.04
N VAL A 128 9.51 11.17 -20.02
CA VAL A 128 10.78 10.40 -20.03
C VAL A 128 12.03 11.29 -20.13
N SER A 129 11.88 12.60 -20.34
CA SER A 129 13.00 13.54 -20.23
C SER A 129 13.37 13.86 -18.79
N LYS A 130 12.45 13.64 -17.87
CA LYS A 130 12.61 13.94 -16.43
C LYS A 130 12.77 12.70 -15.56
N CYS A 131 12.25 11.57 -16.01
CA CYS A 131 12.27 10.33 -15.21
C CYS A 131 12.45 9.09 -16.07
N GLU A 132 12.87 8.00 -15.42
CA GLU A 132 13.16 6.73 -16.06
C GLU A 132 11.94 5.81 -16.12
N LEU A 133 11.78 5.07 -17.23
CA LEU A 133 10.93 3.89 -17.34
C LEU A 133 11.82 2.65 -17.22
N THR A 134 11.66 1.91 -16.13
CA THR A 134 12.44 0.71 -15.85
C THR A 134 11.62 -0.53 -16.19
N ARG A 135 12.08 -1.31 -17.19
CA ARG A 135 11.46 -2.59 -17.56
C ARG A 135 11.96 -3.71 -16.65
N LEU A 136 11.04 -4.49 -16.08
CA LEU A 136 11.35 -5.77 -15.46
C LEU A 136 10.87 -6.92 -16.36
N GLU A 137 11.42 -8.11 -16.14
CA GLU A 137 11.23 -9.26 -17.03
C GLU A 137 9.82 -9.84 -16.96
N HIS A 138 9.21 -9.86 -15.74
CA HIS A 138 7.93 -10.51 -15.49
C HIS A 138 6.95 -9.59 -14.78
N THR A 139 5.65 -9.77 -15.03
CA THR A 139 4.58 -9.03 -14.32
C THR A 139 4.63 -9.26 -12.81
N THR A 140 4.90 -10.49 -12.37
CA THR A 140 5.11 -10.81 -10.95
C THR A 140 6.24 -9.98 -10.32
N ALA A 141 7.30 -9.66 -11.07
CA ALA A 141 8.41 -8.84 -10.56
C ALA A 141 7.98 -7.38 -10.34
N THR A 142 7.18 -6.80 -11.23
CA THR A 142 6.66 -5.44 -11.06
C THR A 142 5.58 -5.36 -9.98
N GLU A 143 4.72 -6.36 -9.85
CA GLU A 143 3.76 -6.49 -8.75
C GLU A 143 4.50 -6.57 -7.41
N MET A 144 5.54 -7.41 -7.33
CA MET A 144 6.38 -7.54 -6.13
C MET A 144 7.13 -6.23 -5.82
N ALA A 145 7.63 -5.52 -6.81
CA ALA A 145 8.34 -4.26 -6.62
C ALA A 145 7.44 -3.22 -5.92
N LYS A 146 6.16 -3.12 -6.32
CA LYS A 146 5.19 -2.21 -5.68
C LYS A 146 4.97 -2.54 -4.21
N VAL A 147 4.65 -3.79 -3.91
CA VAL A 147 4.35 -4.18 -2.51
C VAL A 147 5.61 -4.18 -1.64
N LEU A 148 6.80 -4.48 -2.21
CA LEU A 148 8.09 -4.38 -1.52
C LEU A 148 8.42 -2.94 -1.13
N GLU A 149 8.24 -1.98 -2.05
CA GLU A 149 8.48 -0.56 -1.80
C GLU A 149 7.62 -0.06 -0.62
N ASN A 150 6.34 -0.40 -0.61
CA ASN A 150 5.43 -0.01 0.46
C ASN A 150 5.67 -0.78 1.77
N SER A 151 6.04 -2.07 1.69
CA SER A 151 6.44 -2.86 2.87
C SER A 151 7.70 -2.30 3.52
N TYR A 152 8.71 -1.93 2.73
CA TYR A 152 9.92 -1.29 3.23
C TYR A 152 9.60 0.01 3.99
N ARG A 153 8.72 0.84 3.42
CA ARG A 153 8.32 2.09 4.06
C ARG A 153 7.54 1.85 5.36
N ALA A 154 6.58 0.92 5.34
CA ALA A 154 5.81 0.55 6.54
C ALA A 154 6.71 0.00 7.66
N MET A 155 7.67 -0.85 7.30
CA MET A 155 8.65 -1.41 8.23
C MET A 155 9.59 -0.33 8.81
N ASN A 156 10.07 0.61 8.00
CA ASN A 156 10.93 1.69 8.45
C ASN A 156 10.22 2.59 9.49
N ILE A 157 8.91 2.87 9.28
CA ILE A 157 8.09 3.59 10.24
C ILE A 157 7.88 2.75 11.51
N ALA A 158 7.52 1.46 11.36
CA ALA A 158 7.29 0.56 12.49
C ALA A 158 8.55 0.37 13.35
N PHE A 159 9.72 0.36 12.74
CA PHE A 159 11.00 0.34 13.43
C PHE A 159 11.17 1.59 14.32
N ALA A 160 10.94 2.78 13.77
CA ALA A 160 11.02 4.02 14.54
C ALA A 160 9.96 4.08 15.66
N VAL A 161 8.75 3.54 15.41
CA VAL A 161 7.68 3.42 16.40
C VAL A 161 8.08 2.50 17.57
N GLU A 162 8.71 1.37 17.30
CA GLU A 162 9.21 0.47 18.36
C GLU A 162 10.26 1.17 19.23
N TRP A 163 11.20 1.85 18.59
CA TRP A 163 12.24 2.60 19.31
C TRP A 163 11.71 3.81 20.08
N SER A 164 10.57 4.40 19.67
CA SER A 164 9.99 5.52 20.40
C SER A 164 9.50 5.10 21.79
N ARG A 165 8.99 3.88 21.94
CA ARG A 165 8.59 3.35 23.25
C ARG A 165 9.77 3.20 24.20
N TYR A 166 10.87 2.64 23.68
CA TYR A 166 12.11 2.52 24.45
C TYR A 166 12.73 3.89 24.79
N ALA A 167 12.72 4.84 23.87
CA ALA A 167 13.22 6.19 24.11
C ALA A 167 12.45 6.92 25.23
N GLU A 168 11.11 6.73 25.30
CA GLU A 168 10.31 7.25 26.41
C GLU A 168 10.69 6.63 27.75
N GLU A 169 10.89 5.32 27.82
CA GLU A 169 11.36 4.62 29.03
C GLU A 169 12.73 5.15 29.48
N ALA A 170 13.63 5.35 28.51
CA ALA A 170 14.97 5.89 28.72
C ALA A 170 14.99 7.41 28.99
N LYS A 171 13.86 8.10 28.80
CA LYS A 171 13.71 9.57 28.94
C LYS A 171 14.66 10.36 28.02
N VAL A 172 14.79 9.92 26.78
CA VAL A 172 15.58 10.58 25.73
C VAL A 172 14.69 10.97 24.55
N ASP A 173 15.09 12.00 23.81
CA ASP A 173 14.38 12.43 22.62
C ASP A 173 14.81 11.61 21.40
N LEU A 174 13.91 10.76 20.89
CA LEU A 174 14.18 9.95 19.71
C LEU A 174 14.31 10.79 18.44
N TYR A 175 13.66 11.95 18.36
CA TYR A 175 13.78 12.83 17.17
C TYR A 175 15.19 13.35 17.02
N GLU A 176 15.83 13.83 18.11
CA GLU A 176 17.24 14.24 18.10
C GLU A 176 18.17 13.09 17.72
N ILE A 177 17.90 11.89 18.22
CA ILE A 177 18.68 10.68 17.89
C ILE A 177 18.56 10.36 16.39
N ILE A 178 17.35 10.37 15.84
CA ILE A 178 17.10 10.11 14.41
C ILE A 178 17.80 11.17 13.56
N ASP A 179 17.73 12.45 13.93
CA ASP A 179 18.40 13.53 13.20
C ASP A 179 19.91 13.34 13.16
N ALA A 180 20.52 12.98 14.30
CA ALA A 180 21.94 12.68 14.38
C ALA A 180 22.35 11.49 13.50
N ILE A 181 21.52 10.45 13.41
CA ILE A 181 21.77 9.26 12.57
C ILE A 181 21.63 9.61 11.08
N ARG A 182 20.63 10.42 10.70
CA ARG A 182 20.32 10.79 9.31
C ARG A 182 21.39 11.62 8.62
N VAL A 183 22.32 12.22 9.36
CA VAL A 183 23.52 12.89 8.82
C VAL A 183 24.34 11.93 7.97
N ARG A 184 24.35 10.65 8.31
CA ARG A 184 24.99 9.60 7.50
C ARG A 184 24.14 9.28 6.28
N LYS A 185 24.67 9.49 5.06
CA LYS A 185 23.94 9.30 3.80
C LYS A 185 23.22 7.95 3.68
N THR A 186 23.84 6.86 4.18
CA THR A 186 23.26 5.51 4.13
C THR A 186 22.08 5.30 5.08
N HIS A 187 21.80 6.25 5.98
CA HIS A 187 20.72 6.20 6.97
C HIS A 187 19.78 7.41 6.86
N SER A 188 19.93 8.23 5.82
CA SER A 188 19.13 9.45 5.63
C SER A 188 17.64 9.20 5.46
N ASN A 189 17.24 7.96 5.14
CA ASN A 189 15.88 7.54 4.95
C ASN A 189 15.20 6.93 6.19
N LEU A 190 15.87 6.94 7.35
CA LEU A 190 15.25 6.53 8.62
C LEU A 190 14.03 7.43 8.90
N MET A 191 12.87 6.81 9.15
CA MET A 191 11.62 7.54 9.36
C MET A 191 11.46 7.98 10.81
N TYR A 192 10.59 8.98 11.04
CA TYR A 192 10.20 9.38 12.38
C TYR A 192 9.00 8.57 12.86
N PRO A 193 8.88 8.34 14.19
CA PRO A 193 7.67 7.75 14.76
C PRO A 193 6.50 8.73 14.70
N ASN A 194 5.28 8.20 14.71
CA ASN A 194 4.07 8.99 14.91
C ASN A 194 2.98 8.12 15.56
N ILE A 195 1.75 8.66 15.70
CA ILE A 195 0.62 7.99 16.36
C ILE A 195 0.00 6.84 15.54
N GLY A 196 0.65 6.41 14.48
CA GLY A 196 0.22 5.33 13.60
C GLY A 196 0.34 5.71 12.13
N VAL A 197 0.15 4.73 11.27
CA VAL A 197 0.16 4.88 9.81
C VAL A 197 -1.28 4.89 9.31
N GLY A 198 -1.62 5.90 8.52
CA GLY A 198 -2.89 5.99 7.83
C GLY A 198 -2.70 5.95 6.32
N GLY A 199 -3.81 6.15 5.61
CA GLY A 199 -3.87 6.05 4.15
C GLY A 199 -4.04 4.61 3.68
N TYR A 200 -4.30 4.49 2.40
CA TYR A 200 -4.73 3.22 1.81
C TYR A 200 -3.58 2.20 1.61
N CYS A 201 -2.39 2.67 1.23
CA CYS A 201 -1.33 1.77 0.75
C CYS A 201 -0.59 1.06 1.89
N LEU A 202 0.02 1.82 2.83
CA LEU A 202 0.92 1.23 3.83
C LEU A 202 0.20 0.35 4.86
N THR A 203 -1.11 0.50 4.97
CA THR A 203 -1.94 -0.28 5.90
C THR A 203 -2.31 -1.67 5.39
N LYS A 204 -2.11 -1.96 4.08
CA LYS A 204 -2.52 -3.22 3.45
C LYS A 204 -1.47 -3.87 2.54
N ASP A 205 -0.69 -3.09 1.78
CA ASP A 205 0.19 -3.64 0.75
C ASP A 205 1.23 -4.65 1.29
N PRO A 206 1.80 -4.46 2.50
CA PRO A 206 2.65 -5.47 3.11
C PRO A 206 1.96 -6.83 3.31
N LEU A 207 0.63 -6.82 3.51
CA LEU A 207 -0.17 -8.02 3.71
C LEU A 207 -0.46 -8.73 2.38
N LEU A 208 -0.64 -7.99 1.27
CA LEU A 208 -0.81 -8.54 -0.07
C LEU A 208 0.35 -9.45 -0.46
N ALA A 209 1.59 -9.04 -0.16
CA ALA A 209 2.78 -9.85 -0.42
C ALA A 209 2.79 -11.16 0.38
N SER A 210 2.44 -11.09 1.65
CA SER A 210 2.39 -12.27 2.51
C SER A 210 1.27 -13.22 2.11
N TRP A 211 0.09 -12.69 1.78
CA TRP A 211 -1.05 -13.46 1.29
C TRP A 211 -0.71 -14.21 -0.02
N SER A 212 -0.13 -13.51 -0.98
CA SER A 212 0.31 -14.08 -2.26
C SER A 212 1.29 -15.23 -2.06
N ARG A 213 2.26 -15.06 -1.17
CA ARG A 213 3.26 -16.09 -0.89
C ARG A 213 2.64 -17.42 -0.47
N ILE A 214 1.57 -17.38 0.32
CA ILE A 214 0.83 -18.57 0.75
C ILE A 214 -0.07 -19.09 -0.38
N ASN A 215 -0.92 -18.21 -0.94
CA ASN A 215 -2.04 -18.63 -1.79
C ASN A 215 -1.64 -18.85 -3.25
N PHE A 216 -0.66 -18.11 -3.77
CA PHE A 216 -0.23 -18.25 -5.16
C PHE A 216 1.04 -19.08 -5.32
N PHE A 217 1.92 -19.07 -4.32
CA PHE A 217 3.22 -19.75 -4.40
C PHE A 217 3.34 -20.94 -3.43
N ASN A 218 2.25 -21.30 -2.73
CA ASN A 218 2.18 -22.47 -1.85
C ASN A 218 3.29 -22.52 -0.79
N SER A 219 3.75 -21.36 -0.31
CA SER A 219 4.74 -21.30 0.75
C SER A 219 4.12 -21.71 2.10
N SER A 220 4.90 -22.39 2.93
CA SER A 220 4.51 -22.73 4.30
C SER A 220 4.75 -21.60 5.31
N SER A 221 5.34 -20.48 4.89
CA SER A 221 5.69 -19.37 5.78
C SER A 221 5.24 -18.02 5.23
N GLN A 222 4.86 -17.12 6.13
CA GLN A 222 4.48 -15.76 5.85
C GLN A 222 5.70 -14.81 5.76
N LEU A 223 5.45 -13.54 5.48
CA LEU A 223 6.45 -12.46 5.52
C LEU A 223 6.31 -11.72 6.88
N ASP A 224 6.90 -12.30 7.93
CA ASP A 224 6.68 -11.86 9.31
C ASP A 224 7.05 -10.38 9.54
N MET A 225 8.16 -9.88 8.97
CA MET A 225 8.53 -8.48 9.09
C MET A 225 7.49 -7.55 8.49
N SER A 226 6.91 -7.92 7.34
CA SER A 226 5.86 -7.13 6.68
C SER A 226 4.58 -7.12 7.51
N ILE A 227 4.16 -8.28 8.03
CA ILE A 227 2.97 -8.41 8.88
C ILE A 227 3.16 -7.63 10.19
N ASN A 228 4.28 -7.83 10.87
CA ASN A 228 4.58 -7.17 12.13
C ASN A 228 4.68 -5.65 11.97
N SER A 229 5.14 -5.15 10.81
CA SER A 229 5.17 -3.72 10.56
C SER A 229 3.76 -3.10 10.54
N VAL A 230 2.80 -3.77 9.91
CA VAL A 230 1.39 -3.32 9.92
C VAL A 230 0.82 -3.38 11.33
N SER A 231 1.03 -4.50 12.04
CA SER A 231 0.55 -4.68 13.41
C SER A 231 1.11 -3.60 14.37
N ASN A 232 2.42 -3.35 14.35
CA ASN A 232 3.04 -2.31 15.17
C ASN A 232 2.47 -0.92 14.88
N ASN A 233 2.27 -0.58 13.61
CA ASN A 233 1.70 0.71 13.22
C ASN A 233 0.21 0.82 13.65
N ASP A 234 -0.56 -0.28 13.56
CA ASP A 234 -1.97 -0.32 13.95
C ASP A 234 -2.19 -0.18 15.47
N MET A 235 -1.20 -0.58 16.29
CA MET A 235 -1.23 -0.47 17.76
C MET A 235 -0.91 0.94 18.30
N MET A 236 -0.31 1.82 17.50
CA MET A 236 0.15 3.13 17.99
C MET A 236 -0.93 4.03 18.56
N PRO A 237 -2.16 4.10 18.02
CA PRO A 237 -3.23 4.87 18.65
C PRO A 237 -3.57 4.38 20.06
N SER A 238 -3.47 3.07 20.32
CA SER A 238 -3.67 2.49 21.66
C SER A 238 -2.54 2.90 22.59
N PHE A 239 -1.30 2.80 22.16
CA PHE A 239 -0.16 3.26 22.93
C PHE A 239 -0.26 4.76 23.26
N ALA A 240 -0.65 5.60 22.31
CA ALA A 240 -0.86 7.03 22.54
C ALA A 240 -1.97 7.29 23.58
N PHE A 241 -3.07 6.51 23.54
CA PHE A 241 -4.13 6.59 24.53
C PHE A 241 -3.67 6.18 25.93
N ASP A 242 -2.87 5.12 26.03
CA ASP A 242 -2.32 4.64 27.32
C ASP A 242 -1.39 5.69 27.91
N ARG A 243 -0.50 6.29 27.11
CA ARG A 243 0.38 7.39 27.54
C ARG A 243 -0.41 8.61 28.00
N LEU A 244 -1.48 8.98 27.28
CA LEU A 244 -2.34 10.08 27.68
C LEU A 244 -2.98 9.79 29.08
N SER A 245 -3.43 8.55 29.28
CA SER A 245 -4.03 8.11 30.53
C SER A 245 -3.03 8.08 31.69
N GLU A 246 -1.79 7.67 31.45
CA GLU A 246 -0.72 7.70 32.46
C GLU A 246 -0.38 9.14 32.89
N VAL A 247 -0.24 10.06 31.92
CA VAL A 247 0.11 11.46 32.23
C VAL A 247 -0.98 12.18 32.99
N PHE A 248 -2.26 11.95 32.65
CA PHE A 248 -3.40 12.65 33.24
C PHE A 248 -4.15 11.85 34.29
N GLY A 249 -3.77 10.61 34.55
CA GLY A 249 -4.45 9.66 35.45
C GLY A 249 -5.78 9.12 34.90
N SER A 250 -6.53 9.93 34.20
CA SER A 250 -7.76 9.56 33.49
C SER A 250 -8.14 10.65 32.50
N VAL A 251 -8.63 10.26 31.34
CA VAL A 251 -9.16 11.20 30.33
C VAL A 251 -10.63 11.59 30.57
N ARG A 252 -11.31 10.97 31.57
CA ARG A 252 -12.72 11.22 31.85
C ARG A 252 -12.94 12.69 32.15
N ASN A 253 -13.90 13.31 31.46
CA ASN A 253 -14.24 14.73 31.56
C ASN A 253 -13.09 15.69 31.23
N LYS A 254 -11.99 15.18 30.65
CA LYS A 254 -10.91 16.03 30.13
C LYS A 254 -11.23 16.42 28.69
N LYS A 255 -10.97 17.68 28.36
CA LYS A 255 -11.05 18.17 26.99
C LYS A 255 -9.76 17.78 26.26
N VAL A 256 -9.91 17.06 25.15
CA VAL A 256 -8.82 16.64 24.28
C VAL A 256 -9.05 17.26 22.90
N THR A 257 -8.13 18.12 22.47
CA THR A 257 -8.18 18.78 21.18
C THR A 257 -7.27 18.05 20.20
N PHE A 258 -7.78 17.72 19.02
CA PHE A 258 -7.02 17.16 17.92
C PHE A 258 -6.64 18.24 16.93
N LEU A 259 -5.36 18.36 16.61
CA LEU A 259 -4.87 19.30 15.61
C LEU A 259 -4.66 18.57 14.28
N GLY A 260 -5.76 18.43 13.52
CA GLY A 260 -5.82 17.71 12.25
C GLY A 260 -6.29 16.26 12.40
N VAL A 261 -6.98 15.79 11.36
CA VAL A 261 -7.59 14.45 11.30
C VAL A 261 -7.11 13.62 10.12
N SER A 262 -6.51 14.25 9.12
CA SER A 262 -5.93 13.56 7.96
C SER A 262 -4.67 12.81 8.36
N TYR A 263 -4.38 11.71 7.67
CA TYR A 263 -3.16 10.93 7.92
C TYR A 263 -1.87 11.64 7.45
N ARG A 264 -2.01 12.72 6.69
CA ARG A 264 -0.89 13.51 6.15
C ARG A 264 -1.29 14.99 6.09
N GLY A 265 -0.33 15.89 6.27
CA GLY A 265 -0.51 17.34 6.06
C GLY A 265 -0.86 17.68 4.59
N ASP A 266 -1.63 18.71 4.41
CA ASP A 266 -2.06 19.26 3.10
C ASP A 266 -2.86 18.28 2.21
N VAL A 267 -3.51 17.28 2.82
CA VAL A 267 -4.32 16.28 2.14
C VAL A 267 -5.66 16.14 2.85
N GLY A 268 -6.76 16.24 2.10
CA GLY A 268 -8.12 16.05 2.62
C GLY A 268 -8.55 14.57 2.78
N ASP A 269 -7.62 13.62 2.70
CA ASP A 269 -7.91 12.19 2.79
C ASP A 269 -7.80 11.69 4.24
N THR A 270 -8.88 11.13 4.75
CA THR A 270 -8.97 10.60 6.12
C THR A 270 -9.08 9.07 6.15
N ARG A 271 -8.93 8.39 5.01
CA ARG A 271 -9.03 6.92 4.96
C ARG A 271 -7.98 6.29 5.86
N TYR A 272 -8.43 5.37 6.72
CA TYR A 272 -7.58 4.64 7.67
C TYR A 272 -6.73 5.56 8.56
N THR A 273 -7.22 6.76 8.88
CA THR A 273 -6.51 7.64 9.79
C THR A 273 -6.37 7.02 11.18
N PRO A 274 -5.18 7.00 11.80
CA PRO A 274 -5.00 6.52 13.16
C PRO A 274 -5.75 7.36 14.20
N VAL A 275 -6.11 8.60 13.86
CA VAL A 275 -6.88 9.51 14.71
C VAL A 275 -8.25 8.90 15.05
N GLU A 276 -8.92 8.22 14.13
CA GLU A 276 -10.23 7.59 14.36
C GLU A 276 -10.21 6.60 15.53
N LYS A 277 -9.20 5.73 15.59
CA LYS A 277 -9.03 4.77 16.68
C LYS A 277 -8.81 5.50 18.02
N LEU A 278 -7.94 6.52 18.01
CA LEU A 278 -7.62 7.29 19.22
C LEU A 278 -8.84 8.06 19.73
N VAL A 279 -9.57 8.73 18.84
CA VAL A 279 -10.84 9.42 19.13
C VAL A 279 -11.84 8.45 19.78
N THR A 280 -12.03 7.27 19.18
CA THR A 280 -12.95 6.26 19.69
C THR A 280 -12.58 5.80 21.11
N LYS A 281 -11.28 5.61 21.39
CA LYS A 281 -10.81 5.21 22.74
C LYS A 281 -11.05 6.31 23.76
N ILE A 282 -10.75 7.56 23.43
CA ILE A 282 -10.97 8.72 24.31
C ILE A 282 -12.45 8.90 24.63
N GLN A 283 -13.34 8.80 23.62
CA GLN A 283 -14.80 8.87 23.82
C GLN A 283 -15.31 7.76 24.74
N LYS A 284 -14.88 6.50 24.48
CA LYS A 284 -15.27 5.36 25.32
C LYS A 284 -14.81 5.52 26.78
N ALA A 285 -13.67 6.20 27.00
CA ALA A 285 -13.16 6.51 28.34
C ALA A 285 -13.82 7.74 28.99
N GLY A 286 -14.77 8.41 28.31
CA GLY A 286 -15.50 9.57 28.81
C GLY A 286 -14.77 10.89 28.63
N GLY A 287 -13.80 10.99 27.75
CA GLY A 287 -13.14 12.23 27.34
C GLY A 287 -14.03 13.10 26.46
N LEU A 288 -13.82 14.42 26.53
CA LEU A 288 -14.52 15.41 25.72
C LEU A 288 -13.63 15.80 24.53
N LEU A 289 -14.16 15.65 23.32
CA LEU A 289 -13.41 15.87 22.09
C LEU A 289 -13.63 17.27 21.53
N GLU A 290 -12.57 17.83 20.96
CA GLU A 290 -12.58 19.01 20.11
C GLU A 290 -11.70 18.74 18.89
N LEU A 291 -12.21 19.01 17.67
CA LEU A 291 -11.54 18.80 16.39
C LEU A 291 -11.20 20.14 15.75
#